data_573d72dba831950d059996a535ced533
#
_entry.id   573d72dba831950d059996a535ced533
#
_cell.length_a   1.000
_cell.length_b   1.000
_cell.length_c   1.000
_cell.angle_alpha   90.00
_cell.angle_beta   90.00
_cell.angle_gamma   90.00
#
_symmetry.space_group_name_H-M   'P 1'
#
loop_
_entity.id
_entity.type
_entity.pdbx_description
1 polymer ?
#
loop_
_entity_poly.entity_id
_entity_poly.type
_entity_poly.pdbx_seq_one_letter_code
_entity_poly.pdbx_strand_id
1 'polypeptide(L)'
;MLLILRVFKKSFLFIACIIISCSNETKIHSYSGQALGTSFKILYASDQPLKNIDVLTDSIFTEINKSLSTYISSSDISKINDDIDSIKIDAHFKKVFNKSKLIWKSTDGFFDPTIGLLVKAYGLGPKNDSKIPVNLDSIMNLTGFGKVSLKNNFIIKEKKGIYLDFNAIAKGYCVDIISNMLNNRNINNHLVEIGGEMVASGKNLVTNNYWRVGITDPLNPSS
;
A
#
# COMPACT_ATOMS: atom_id res chain seq x y z
N MET A 1 13.18 64.80 -28.84
CA MET A 1 13.55 63.53 -29.46
C MET A 1 14.27 62.57 -28.50
N LEU A 2 15.21 63.01 -27.67
CA LEU A 2 15.92 62.14 -26.70
C LEU A 2 15.05 61.60 -25.57
N LEU A 3 14.03 62.29 -25.12
CA LEU A 3 13.17 61.90 -23.99
C LEU A 3 12.24 60.72 -24.38
N ILE A 4 11.73 60.72 -25.61
CA ILE A 4 10.84 59.67 -26.15
C ILE A 4 11.60 58.35 -26.31
N LEU A 5 12.89 58.40 -26.74
CA LEU A 5 13.71 57.21 -26.86
C LEU A 5 14.05 56.57 -25.47
N ARG A 6 14.14 57.36 -24.41
CA ARG A 6 14.37 56.84 -23.05
C ARG A 6 13.13 56.13 -22.46
N VAL A 7 11.94 56.64 -22.77
CA VAL A 7 10.71 56.02 -22.34
C VAL A 7 10.48 54.71 -23.08
N PHE A 8 10.72 54.66 -24.39
CA PHE A 8 10.62 53.44 -25.19
C PHE A 8 11.61 52.36 -24.75
N LYS A 9 12.85 52.69 -24.44
CA LYS A 9 13.84 51.72 -23.90
C LYS A 9 13.44 51.15 -22.56
N LYS A 10 12.88 51.95 -21.66
CA LYS A 10 12.40 51.47 -20.34
C LYS A 10 11.14 50.62 -20.47
N SER A 11 10.19 50.97 -21.37
CA SER A 11 8.99 50.17 -21.63
C SER A 11 9.34 48.83 -22.28
N PHE A 12 10.31 48.80 -23.20
CA PHE A 12 10.75 47.55 -23.84
C PHE A 12 11.47 46.61 -22.86
N LEU A 13 12.23 47.15 -21.88
CA LEU A 13 12.86 46.36 -20.84
C LEU A 13 11.83 45.76 -19.88
N PHE A 14 10.74 46.47 -19.59
CA PHE A 14 9.67 45.99 -18.73
C PHE A 14 8.81 44.89 -19.40
N ILE A 15 8.58 44.99 -20.71
CA ILE A 15 7.88 43.97 -21.51
C ILE A 15 8.76 42.72 -21.66
N ALA A 16 10.09 42.84 -21.80
CA ALA A 16 11.00 41.71 -21.88
C ALA A 16 11.04 40.86 -20.59
N CYS A 17 10.83 41.49 -19.42
CA CYS A 17 10.78 40.75 -18.14
C CYS A 17 9.48 39.92 -17.95
N ILE A 18 8.40 40.22 -18.67
CA ILE A 18 7.11 39.51 -18.53
C ILE A 18 7.11 38.19 -19.31
N ILE A 19 8.02 37.98 -20.27
CA ILE A 19 8.00 36.80 -21.14
C ILE A 19 8.81 35.62 -20.57
N ILE A 20 9.50 35.78 -19.43
CA ILE A 20 10.16 34.68 -18.73
C ILE A 20 9.22 34.11 -17.66
N SER A 21 7.96 33.87 -18.05
CA SER A 21 7.14 32.93 -17.32
C SER A 21 7.57 31.51 -17.73
N CYS A 22 8.53 30.95 -17.02
CA CYS A 22 8.74 29.51 -17.06
C CYS A 22 7.43 28.85 -16.61
N SER A 23 6.56 28.50 -17.52
CA SER A 23 5.48 27.57 -17.22
C SER A 23 6.15 26.23 -16.94
N ASN A 24 6.30 25.90 -15.66
CA ASN A 24 6.66 24.55 -15.29
C ASN A 24 5.52 23.64 -15.80
N GLU A 25 5.81 22.92 -16.88
CA GLU A 25 4.85 21.99 -17.46
C GLU A 25 4.73 20.78 -16.52
N THR A 26 3.56 20.58 -15.95
CA THR A 26 3.27 19.40 -15.11
C THR A 26 3.40 18.14 -15.95
N LYS A 27 4.19 17.19 -15.48
CA LYS A 27 4.46 15.91 -16.16
C LYS A 27 3.99 14.74 -15.30
N ILE A 28 3.71 13.62 -15.97
CA ILE A 28 3.49 12.35 -15.27
C ILE A 28 4.85 11.68 -15.08
N HIS A 29 5.22 11.49 -13.82
CA HIS A 29 6.38 10.71 -13.42
C HIS A 29 5.95 9.29 -13.06
N SER A 30 6.86 8.34 -13.27
CA SER A 30 6.64 6.93 -12.97
C SER A 30 7.78 6.39 -12.11
N TYR A 31 7.43 5.68 -11.05
CA TYR A 31 8.36 4.87 -10.26
C TYR A 31 7.78 3.47 -10.09
N SER A 32 8.57 2.43 -10.30
CA SER A 32 8.11 1.04 -10.25
C SER A 32 9.22 0.11 -9.81
N GLY A 33 8.85 -1.05 -9.28
CA GLY A 33 9.79 -2.06 -8.81
C GLY A 33 9.09 -3.32 -8.30
N GLN A 34 9.77 -4.03 -7.40
CA GLN A 34 9.27 -5.23 -6.73
C GLN A 34 9.20 -5.00 -5.23
N ALA A 35 8.06 -5.29 -4.61
CA ALA A 35 7.87 -5.21 -3.17
C ALA A 35 6.73 -6.15 -2.72
N LEU A 36 6.72 -6.57 -1.46
CA LEU A 36 5.67 -7.40 -0.87
C LEU A 36 5.35 -8.67 -1.68
N GLY A 37 6.35 -9.24 -2.35
CA GLY A 37 6.22 -10.45 -3.18
C GLY A 37 5.57 -10.24 -4.55
N THR A 38 5.42 -8.99 -5.01
CA THR A 38 4.81 -8.64 -6.29
C THR A 38 5.42 -7.37 -6.88
N SER A 39 4.99 -6.98 -8.10
CA SER A 39 5.34 -5.68 -8.68
C SER A 39 4.54 -4.55 -8.07
N PHE A 40 5.09 -3.34 -8.14
CA PHE A 40 4.38 -2.10 -7.85
C PHE A 40 4.63 -1.04 -8.91
N LYS A 41 3.70 -0.11 -9.06
CA LYS A 41 3.81 1.06 -9.93
C LYS A 41 3.16 2.29 -9.30
N ILE A 42 3.89 3.39 -9.32
CA ILE A 42 3.44 4.70 -8.83
C ILE A 42 3.52 5.68 -9.99
N LEU A 43 2.38 6.23 -10.40
CA LEU A 43 2.29 7.32 -11.36
C LEU A 43 1.84 8.57 -10.61
N TYR A 44 2.47 9.70 -10.84
CA TYR A 44 2.09 10.95 -10.18
C TYR A 44 2.40 12.17 -11.05
N ALA A 45 1.57 13.20 -10.93
CA ALA A 45 1.71 14.45 -11.65
C ALA A 45 2.45 15.47 -10.78
N SER A 46 3.56 15.99 -11.28
CA SER A 46 4.30 17.10 -10.65
C SER A 46 5.20 17.80 -11.66
N ASP A 47 5.64 19.01 -11.34
CA ASP A 47 6.55 19.79 -12.19
C ASP A 47 7.97 19.20 -12.21
N GLN A 48 8.37 18.60 -11.11
CA GLN A 48 9.66 17.92 -10.95
C GLN A 48 9.48 16.53 -10.34
N PRO A 49 10.36 15.57 -10.65
CA PRO A 49 10.33 14.27 -10.00
C PRO A 49 10.47 14.41 -8.48
N LEU A 50 9.71 13.63 -7.74
CA LEU A 50 9.82 13.56 -6.28
C LEU A 50 11.19 13.02 -5.90
N LYS A 51 11.99 13.85 -5.24
CA LYS A 51 13.31 13.43 -4.74
C LYS A 51 13.17 12.30 -3.71
N ASN A 52 14.05 11.32 -3.81
CA ASN A 52 14.13 10.18 -2.89
C ASN A 52 12.81 9.36 -2.81
N ILE A 53 12.04 9.27 -3.88
CA ILE A 53 10.82 8.45 -3.92
C ILE A 53 11.14 6.99 -3.61
N ASP A 54 12.29 6.51 -4.07
CA ASP A 54 12.86 5.20 -3.78
C ASP A 54 13.03 4.98 -2.27
N VAL A 55 13.75 5.87 -1.59
CA VAL A 55 13.99 5.77 -0.13
C VAL A 55 12.68 5.85 0.65
N LEU A 56 11.75 6.70 0.24
CA LEU A 56 10.46 6.87 0.91
C LEU A 56 9.59 5.62 0.80
N THR A 57 9.52 5.03 -0.39
CA THR A 57 8.74 3.82 -0.63
C THR A 57 9.38 2.59 0.00
N ASP A 58 10.71 2.45 -0.08
CA ASP A 58 11.43 1.33 0.55
C ASP A 58 11.30 1.34 2.06
N SER A 59 11.30 2.53 2.69
CA SER A 59 11.02 2.67 4.13
C SER A 59 9.61 2.13 4.46
N ILE A 60 8.59 2.52 3.68
CA ILE A 60 7.21 2.06 3.87
C ILE A 60 7.14 0.53 3.72
N PHE A 61 7.72 -0.03 2.65
CA PHE A 61 7.72 -1.49 2.44
C PHE A 61 8.44 -2.24 3.57
N THR A 62 9.54 -1.68 4.07
CA THR A 62 10.29 -2.25 5.19
C THR A 62 9.46 -2.29 6.47
N GLU A 63 8.77 -1.19 6.80
CA GLU A 63 7.92 -1.10 7.98
C GLU A 63 6.71 -2.05 7.89
N ILE A 64 6.05 -2.12 6.74
CA ILE A 64 4.94 -3.05 6.50
C ILE A 64 5.41 -4.50 6.60
N ASN A 65 6.54 -4.84 6.01
CA ASN A 65 7.11 -6.18 6.09
C ASN A 65 7.46 -6.58 7.52
N LYS A 66 8.11 -5.68 8.28
CA LYS A 66 8.45 -5.89 9.68
C LYS A 66 7.20 -6.15 10.53
N SER A 67 6.11 -5.47 10.25
CA SER A 67 4.87 -5.56 11.00
C SER A 67 4.03 -6.78 10.59
N LEU A 68 3.79 -6.99 9.29
CA LEU A 68 2.68 -7.79 8.77
C LEU A 68 3.07 -8.99 7.92
N SER A 69 4.34 -9.16 7.55
CA SER A 69 4.75 -10.22 6.64
C SER A 69 4.80 -11.59 7.31
N THR A 70 3.95 -12.51 6.89
CA THR A 70 4.02 -13.93 7.31
C THR A 70 5.17 -14.69 6.65
N TYR A 71 5.87 -14.08 5.68
CA TYR A 71 7.03 -14.65 4.98
C TYR A 71 8.37 -14.34 5.67
N ILE A 72 8.39 -13.36 6.57
CA ILE A 72 9.59 -12.95 7.34
C ILE A 72 9.44 -13.43 8.76
N SER A 73 10.27 -14.39 9.19
CA SER A 73 10.21 -15.00 10.50
C SER A 73 10.43 -14.01 11.66
N SER A 74 11.18 -12.94 11.41
CA SER A 74 11.44 -11.88 12.39
C SER A 74 10.35 -10.81 12.48
N SER A 75 9.30 -10.87 11.66
CA SER A 75 8.18 -9.93 11.68
C SER A 75 7.33 -10.09 12.94
N ASP A 76 6.58 -9.04 13.29
CA ASP A 76 5.73 -9.07 14.47
C ASP A 76 4.61 -10.10 14.35
N ILE A 77 3.96 -10.19 13.16
CA ILE A 77 2.93 -11.20 12.94
C ILE A 77 3.47 -12.64 13.01
N SER A 78 4.67 -12.88 12.50
CA SER A 78 5.29 -14.22 12.58
C SER A 78 5.60 -14.62 14.01
N LYS A 79 6.15 -13.71 14.81
CA LYS A 79 6.40 -13.94 16.25
C LYS A 79 5.09 -14.20 17.01
N ILE A 80 4.03 -13.45 16.71
CA ILE A 80 2.71 -13.68 17.31
C ILE A 80 2.16 -15.04 16.90
N ASN A 81 2.36 -15.44 15.65
CA ASN A 81 1.96 -16.76 15.15
C ASN A 81 2.75 -17.91 15.81
N ASP A 82 4.00 -17.66 16.19
CA ASP A 82 4.85 -18.59 16.96
C ASP A 82 4.54 -18.55 18.47
N ASP A 83 3.41 -17.96 18.89
CA ASP A 83 2.92 -17.85 20.26
C ASP A 83 3.87 -17.12 21.22
N ILE A 84 4.63 -16.14 20.73
CA ILE A 84 5.44 -15.25 21.56
C ILE A 84 4.53 -14.15 22.16
N ASP A 85 4.19 -14.25 23.42
CA ASP A 85 3.19 -13.42 24.09
C ASP A 85 3.63 -11.97 24.37
N SER A 86 4.92 -11.64 24.23
CA SER A 86 5.49 -10.35 24.63
C SER A 86 5.63 -9.34 23.47
N ILE A 87 5.06 -9.61 22.31
CA ILE A 87 5.18 -8.74 21.14
C ILE A 87 4.20 -7.59 21.24
N LYS A 88 4.73 -6.39 21.47
CA LYS A 88 3.98 -5.13 21.41
C LYS A 88 3.86 -4.72 19.97
N ILE A 89 2.62 -4.73 19.43
CA ILE A 89 2.35 -4.38 18.04
C ILE A 89 2.54 -2.89 17.80
N ASP A 90 2.95 -2.56 16.58
CA ASP A 90 3.10 -1.20 16.08
C ASP A 90 1.78 -0.58 15.59
N ALA A 91 1.87 0.65 15.05
CA ALA A 91 0.71 1.38 14.54
C ALA A 91 0.14 0.74 13.25
N HIS A 92 0.97 0.13 12.40
CA HIS A 92 0.55 -0.54 11.18
C HIS A 92 -0.25 -1.79 11.51
N PHE A 93 0.26 -2.63 12.37
CA PHE A 93 -0.45 -3.83 12.84
C PHE A 93 -1.80 -3.47 13.45
N LYS A 94 -1.82 -2.47 14.35
CA LYS A 94 -3.06 -2.01 14.99
C LYS A 94 -4.10 -1.54 13.99
N LYS A 95 -3.71 -0.77 12.98
CA LYS A 95 -4.62 -0.29 11.93
C LYS A 95 -5.20 -1.44 11.11
N VAL A 96 -4.34 -2.37 10.67
CA VAL A 96 -4.75 -3.53 9.88
C VAL A 96 -5.63 -4.47 10.70
N PHE A 97 -5.27 -4.74 11.95
CA PHE A 97 -6.09 -5.54 12.87
C PHE A 97 -7.50 -4.96 13.05
N ASN A 98 -7.59 -3.66 13.34
CA ASN A 98 -8.88 -3.01 13.53
C ASN A 98 -9.71 -2.98 12.25
N LYS A 99 -9.10 -2.73 11.09
CA LYS A 99 -9.77 -2.77 9.79
C LYS A 99 -10.27 -4.18 9.49
N SER A 100 -9.44 -5.19 9.72
CA SER A 100 -9.81 -6.60 9.59
C SER A 100 -11.02 -6.95 10.46
N LYS A 101 -11.06 -6.43 11.70
CA LYS A 101 -12.19 -6.67 12.60
C LYS A 101 -13.49 -6.04 12.11
N LEU A 102 -13.41 -4.88 11.49
CA LEU A 102 -14.57 -4.24 10.86
C LEU A 102 -15.08 -5.06 9.66
N ILE A 103 -14.17 -5.50 8.78
CA ILE A 103 -14.53 -6.29 7.60
C ILE A 103 -15.09 -7.65 8.03
N TRP A 104 -14.42 -8.34 8.95
CA TRP A 104 -14.90 -9.60 9.51
C TRP A 104 -16.36 -9.49 10.01
N LYS A 105 -16.66 -8.43 10.76
CA LYS A 105 -18.04 -8.19 11.24
C LYS A 105 -19.01 -7.87 10.11
N SER A 106 -18.64 -7.04 9.15
CA SER A 106 -19.52 -6.62 8.04
C SER A 106 -19.76 -7.72 7.01
N THR A 107 -18.95 -8.76 7.02
CA THR A 107 -19.06 -9.94 6.15
C THR A 107 -19.54 -11.17 6.88
N ASP A 108 -20.07 -11.04 8.12
CA ASP A 108 -20.51 -12.17 8.94
C ASP A 108 -19.48 -13.31 9.03
N GLY A 109 -18.17 -12.94 9.04
CA GLY A 109 -17.06 -13.89 9.14
C GLY A 109 -16.60 -14.50 7.81
N PHE A 110 -17.18 -14.15 6.66
CA PHE A 110 -16.69 -14.61 5.35
C PHE A 110 -15.27 -14.12 5.04
N PHE A 111 -14.91 -12.94 5.54
CA PHE A 111 -13.51 -12.54 5.64
C PHE A 111 -13.02 -12.85 7.06
N ASP A 112 -12.05 -13.76 7.19
CA ASP A 112 -11.46 -14.10 8.49
C ASP A 112 -9.93 -14.21 8.39
N PRO A 113 -9.17 -13.32 9.03
CA PRO A 113 -7.71 -13.36 8.98
C PRO A 113 -7.09 -14.48 9.82
N THR A 114 -7.88 -15.36 10.45
CA THR A 114 -7.37 -16.54 11.16
C THR A 114 -7.36 -17.82 10.33
N ILE A 115 -7.68 -17.73 9.03
CA ILE A 115 -7.66 -18.90 8.12
C ILE A 115 -6.26 -19.29 7.64
N GLY A 116 -5.19 -18.66 8.14
CA GLY A 116 -3.83 -18.87 7.65
C GLY A 116 -3.34 -20.33 7.74
N LEU A 117 -3.80 -21.10 8.72
CA LEU A 117 -3.54 -22.55 8.76
C LEU A 117 -4.25 -23.30 7.63
N LEU A 118 -5.45 -22.89 7.28
CA LEU A 118 -6.19 -23.46 6.15
C LEU A 118 -5.50 -23.13 4.83
N VAL A 119 -5.05 -21.87 4.66
CA VAL A 119 -4.26 -21.42 3.51
C VAL A 119 -3.01 -22.30 3.34
N LYS A 120 -2.27 -22.55 4.43
CA LYS A 120 -1.11 -23.46 4.41
C LYS A 120 -1.48 -24.90 4.06
N ALA A 121 -2.59 -25.40 4.58
CA ALA A 121 -3.09 -26.75 4.31
C ALA A 121 -3.40 -26.98 2.83
N TYR A 122 -3.83 -25.94 2.11
CA TYR A 122 -4.03 -25.97 0.66
C TYR A 122 -2.74 -25.68 -0.13
N GLY A 123 -1.56 -25.67 0.50
CA GLY A 123 -0.28 -25.44 -0.17
C GLY A 123 -0.02 -24.01 -0.59
N LEU A 124 -0.77 -23.04 -0.03
CA LEU A 124 -0.60 -21.62 -0.26
C LEU A 124 0.13 -20.97 0.93
N GLY A 125 0.86 -19.88 0.68
CA GLY A 125 1.59 -19.16 1.74
C GLY A 125 3.05 -19.57 1.93
N PRO A 126 3.71 -19.05 3.01
CA PRO A 126 5.13 -19.20 3.23
C PRO A 126 5.50 -20.60 3.73
N LYS A 127 6.04 -21.47 3.07
CA LYS A 127 6.40 -22.88 3.30
C LYS A 127 5.37 -23.85 2.73
N ASN A 128 5.71 -24.35 1.56
CA ASN A 128 4.95 -25.38 0.85
C ASN A 128 5.21 -26.79 1.44
N ASP A 129 5.01 -26.99 2.73
CA ASP A 129 5.07 -28.33 3.33
C ASP A 129 3.74 -29.07 3.15
N SER A 130 3.27 -29.15 1.90
CA SER A 130 1.97 -29.68 1.47
C SER A 130 1.79 -31.20 1.62
N LYS A 131 2.50 -31.87 2.53
CA LYS A 131 2.41 -33.31 2.77
C LYS A 131 1.93 -33.70 4.17
N ILE A 132 1.47 -32.77 4.97
CA ILE A 132 0.91 -33.10 6.28
C ILE A 132 -0.55 -33.51 6.09
N PRO A 133 -0.99 -34.70 6.56
CA PRO A 133 -2.39 -35.05 6.60
C PRO A 133 -3.14 -33.98 7.39
N VAL A 134 -3.97 -33.19 6.71
CA VAL A 134 -4.65 -32.04 7.32
C VAL A 134 -5.87 -32.55 8.07
N ASN A 135 -5.84 -32.46 9.39
CA ASN A 135 -7.04 -32.61 10.19
C ASN A 135 -7.82 -31.30 10.16
N LEU A 136 -8.82 -31.18 9.27
CA LEU A 136 -9.62 -29.96 9.10
C LEU A 136 -10.34 -29.56 10.38
N ASP A 137 -10.83 -30.50 11.19
CA ASP A 137 -11.51 -30.18 12.46
C ASP A 137 -10.56 -29.48 13.43
N SER A 138 -9.31 -29.93 13.49
CA SER A 138 -8.27 -29.26 14.30
C SER A 138 -7.98 -27.83 13.82
N ILE A 139 -7.90 -27.61 12.51
CA ILE A 139 -7.72 -26.28 11.93
C ILE A 139 -8.92 -25.38 12.21
N MET A 140 -10.15 -25.89 12.01
CA MET A 140 -11.37 -25.13 12.27
C MET A 140 -11.51 -24.73 13.74
N ASN A 141 -11.04 -25.57 14.67
CA ASN A 141 -10.96 -25.22 16.09
C ASN A 141 -10.05 -24.03 16.40
N LEU A 142 -9.04 -23.77 15.56
CA LEU A 142 -8.11 -22.66 15.64
C LEU A 142 -8.51 -21.46 14.76
N THR A 143 -9.58 -21.58 13.98
CA THR A 143 -10.10 -20.53 13.12
C THR A 143 -11.23 -19.77 13.81
N GLY A 144 -11.35 -18.50 13.52
CA GLY A 144 -12.39 -17.59 14.03
C GLY A 144 -11.79 -16.34 14.66
N PHE A 145 -11.90 -15.20 13.97
CA PHE A 145 -11.28 -13.92 14.42
C PHE A 145 -11.90 -13.39 15.72
N GLY A 146 -13.09 -13.88 16.10
CA GLY A 146 -13.67 -13.64 17.42
C GLY A 146 -12.81 -14.11 18.58
N LYS A 147 -11.97 -15.14 18.37
CA LYS A 147 -11.04 -15.73 19.34
C LYS A 147 -9.77 -14.91 19.53
N VAL A 148 -9.62 -13.78 18.83
CA VAL A 148 -8.45 -12.91 18.90
C VAL A 148 -8.86 -11.51 19.33
N SER A 149 -8.16 -10.95 20.29
CA SER A 149 -8.42 -9.61 20.80
C SER A 149 -7.12 -8.79 20.91
N LEU A 150 -7.30 -7.47 20.84
CA LEU A 150 -6.22 -6.51 21.04
C LEU A 150 -6.43 -5.81 22.37
N LYS A 151 -5.47 -5.95 23.30
CA LYS A 151 -5.47 -5.28 24.61
C LYS A 151 -4.10 -4.65 24.87
N ASN A 152 -4.08 -3.37 25.21
CA ASN A 152 -2.84 -2.63 25.57
C ASN A 152 -1.70 -2.77 24.53
N ASN A 153 -2.04 -2.81 23.24
CA ASN A 153 -1.12 -3.07 22.10
C ASN A 153 -0.48 -4.47 22.11
N PHE A 154 -1.13 -5.45 22.70
CA PHE A 154 -0.77 -6.86 22.60
C PHE A 154 -1.92 -7.65 21.99
N ILE A 155 -1.58 -8.64 21.18
CA ILE A 155 -2.55 -9.60 20.65
C ILE A 155 -2.74 -10.72 21.67
N ILE A 156 -3.98 -10.94 22.03
CA ILE A 156 -4.39 -12.03 22.92
C ILE A 156 -5.17 -13.04 22.12
N LYS A 157 -4.68 -14.28 22.08
CA LYS A 157 -5.35 -15.42 21.44
C LYS A 157 -5.99 -16.29 22.51
N GLU A 158 -7.23 -16.75 22.29
CA GLU A 158 -7.90 -17.66 23.23
C GLU A 158 -7.24 -19.04 23.30
N LYS A 159 -6.59 -19.44 22.18
CA LYS A 159 -5.84 -20.70 22.09
C LYS A 159 -4.50 -20.47 21.42
N LYS A 160 -3.45 -21.15 21.90
CA LYS A 160 -2.18 -21.26 21.19
C LYS A 160 -2.41 -21.93 19.83
N GLY A 161 -1.60 -21.57 18.86
CA GLY A 161 -1.70 -22.08 17.49
C GLY A 161 -2.71 -21.35 16.59
N ILE A 162 -3.54 -20.43 17.09
CA ILE A 162 -4.32 -19.53 16.22
C ILE A 162 -3.34 -18.74 15.37
N TYR A 163 -3.50 -18.77 14.03
CA TYR A 163 -2.59 -18.20 13.07
C TYR A 163 -3.22 -17.02 12.34
N LEU A 164 -2.64 -15.83 12.49
CA LEU A 164 -3.07 -14.62 11.81
C LEU A 164 -2.40 -14.50 10.44
N ASP A 165 -3.19 -14.13 9.43
CA ASP A 165 -2.76 -13.82 8.08
C ASP A 165 -3.50 -12.57 7.57
N PHE A 166 -2.74 -11.50 7.30
CA PHE A 166 -3.27 -10.26 6.76
C PHE A 166 -2.96 -10.06 5.27
N ASN A 167 -2.51 -11.11 4.54
CA ASN A 167 -2.13 -10.97 3.13
C ASN A 167 -3.26 -10.45 2.24
N ALA A 168 -4.51 -10.75 2.57
CA ALA A 168 -5.68 -10.25 1.83
C ALA A 168 -5.97 -8.75 2.02
N ILE A 169 -5.32 -8.07 2.97
CA ILE A 169 -5.58 -6.65 3.26
C ILE A 169 -4.29 -5.80 3.29
N ALA A 170 -3.13 -6.43 3.53
CA ALA A 170 -1.88 -5.70 3.76
C ALA A 170 -1.41 -4.91 2.54
N LYS A 171 -1.60 -5.42 1.31
CA LYS A 171 -1.22 -4.72 0.08
C LYS A 171 -2.09 -3.48 -0.14
N GLY A 172 -3.42 -3.59 -0.03
CA GLY A 172 -4.33 -2.45 -0.11
C GLY A 172 -4.04 -1.39 0.96
N TYR A 173 -3.72 -1.81 2.19
CA TYR A 173 -3.25 -0.89 3.22
C TYR A 173 -1.94 -0.18 2.86
N CYS A 174 -0.98 -0.88 2.25
CA CYS A 174 0.27 -0.28 1.80
C CYS A 174 0.05 0.73 0.66
N VAL A 175 -0.86 0.43 -0.27
CA VAL A 175 -1.31 1.36 -1.33
C VAL A 175 -1.84 2.67 -0.71
N ASP A 176 -2.68 2.59 0.32
CA ASP A 176 -3.21 3.75 1.04
C ASP A 176 -2.10 4.56 1.73
N ILE A 177 -1.10 3.90 2.33
CA ILE A 177 0.04 4.59 2.97
C ILE A 177 0.86 5.37 1.95
N ILE A 178 1.16 4.78 0.79
CA ILE A 178 1.91 5.46 -0.28
C ILE A 178 1.09 6.63 -0.86
N SER A 179 -0.21 6.45 -1.08
CA SER A 179 -1.11 7.53 -1.50
C SER A 179 -1.10 8.70 -0.51
N ASN A 180 -1.20 8.41 0.79
CA ASN A 180 -1.11 9.43 1.83
C ASN A 180 0.27 10.10 1.87
N MET A 181 1.35 9.35 1.64
CA MET A 181 2.71 9.90 1.55
C MET A 181 2.83 10.92 0.40
N LEU A 182 2.21 10.66 -0.74
CA LEU A 182 2.16 11.59 -1.88
C LEU A 182 1.29 12.81 -1.56
N ASN A 183 0.09 12.63 -1.01
CA ASN A 183 -0.81 13.70 -0.63
C ASN A 183 -0.16 14.67 0.38
N ASN A 184 0.56 14.14 1.38
CA ASN A 184 1.29 14.94 2.38
C ASN A 184 2.44 15.76 1.77
N ARG A 185 2.79 15.52 0.49
CA ARG A 185 3.76 16.28 -0.31
C ARG A 185 3.10 17.12 -1.39
N ASN A 186 1.78 17.35 -1.28
CA ASN A 186 0.96 18.09 -2.23
C ASN A 186 0.90 17.45 -3.64
N ILE A 187 1.20 16.16 -3.75
CA ILE A 187 1.05 15.38 -4.99
C ILE A 187 -0.32 14.70 -4.95
N ASN A 188 -1.37 15.45 -5.29
CA ASN A 188 -2.76 15.01 -5.16
C ASN A 188 -3.30 14.29 -6.41
N ASN A 189 -2.52 14.25 -7.49
CA ASN A 189 -2.87 13.59 -8.73
C ASN A 189 -1.94 12.40 -8.95
N HIS A 190 -2.36 11.21 -8.55
CA HIS A 190 -1.54 10.01 -8.61
C HIS A 190 -2.37 8.74 -8.75
N LEU A 191 -1.72 7.70 -9.22
CA LEU A 191 -2.18 6.32 -9.25
C LEU A 191 -1.09 5.44 -8.62
N VAL A 192 -1.43 4.72 -7.58
CA VAL A 192 -0.55 3.74 -6.91
C VAL A 192 -1.15 2.35 -7.09
N GLU A 193 -0.32 1.40 -7.52
CA GLU A 193 -0.70 0.01 -7.74
C GLU A 193 0.35 -0.90 -7.09
N ILE A 194 -0.10 -1.95 -6.39
CA ILE A 194 0.74 -3.01 -5.82
C ILE A 194 0.03 -4.35 -6.01
N GLY A 195 0.50 -5.18 -6.95
CA GLY A 195 -0.02 -6.53 -7.19
C GLY A 195 -1.52 -6.59 -7.46
N GLY A 196 -2.05 -5.60 -8.20
CA GLY A 196 -3.45 -5.50 -8.58
C GLY A 196 -4.31 -4.65 -7.64
N GLU A 197 -3.91 -4.44 -6.38
CA GLU A 197 -4.57 -3.46 -5.51
C GLU A 197 -4.14 -2.05 -5.88
N MET A 198 -5.09 -1.11 -5.99
CA MET A 198 -4.77 0.23 -6.46
C MET A 198 -5.60 1.32 -5.80
N VAL A 199 -5.02 2.52 -5.76
CA VAL A 199 -5.71 3.77 -5.44
C VAL A 199 -5.41 4.82 -6.50
N ALA A 200 -6.44 5.54 -6.93
CA ALA A 200 -6.32 6.69 -7.82
C ALA A 200 -6.82 7.94 -7.08
N SER A 201 -6.05 9.02 -7.14
CA SER A 201 -6.40 10.32 -6.60
C SER A 201 -6.31 11.39 -7.69
N GLY A 202 -7.25 12.34 -7.69
CA GLY A 202 -7.29 13.42 -8.66
C GLY A 202 -7.43 12.95 -10.11
N LYS A 203 -6.65 13.56 -11.02
CA LYS A 203 -6.71 13.34 -12.48
C LYS A 203 -5.31 13.12 -13.06
N ASN A 204 -5.26 12.49 -14.22
CA ASN A 204 -4.09 12.57 -15.10
C ASN A 204 -4.05 13.97 -15.73
N LEU A 205 -3.17 14.84 -15.24
CA LEU A 205 -3.12 16.25 -15.65
C LEU A 205 -2.62 16.44 -17.09
N VAL A 206 -1.92 15.47 -17.67
CA VAL A 206 -1.49 15.55 -19.09
C VAL A 206 -2.67 15.36 -20.03
N THR A 207 -3.57 14.43 -19.73
CA THR A 207 -4.77 14.18 -20.54
C THR A 207 -6.00 14.92 -20.04
N ASN A 208 -5.93 15.55 -18.87
CA ASN A 208 -7.02 16.18 -18.12
C ASN A 208 -8.23 15.26 -17.86
N ASN A 209 -8.02 13.94 -17.89
CA ASN A 209 -9.04 12.93 -17.63
C ASN A 209 -8.81 12.25 -16.27
N TYR A 210 -9.82 11.55 -15.75
CA TYR A 210 -9.62 10.63 -14.64
C TYR A 210 -8.64 9.51 -15.03
N TRP A 211 -7.96 8.97 -14.03
CA TRP A 211 -7.11 7.80 -14.20
C TRP A 211 -7.92 6.64 -14.77
N ARG A 212 -7.33 5.93 -15.71
CA ARG A 212 -7.92 4.73 -16.31
C ARG A 212 -7.07 3.53 -15.95
N VAL A 213 -7.71 2.49 -15.47
CA VAL A 213 -7.07 1.20 -15.15
C VAL A 213 -7.77 0.11 -15.95
N GLY A 214 -6.98 -0.84 -16.46
CA GLY A 214 -7.49 -2.04 -17.12
C GLY A 214 -7.66 -3.15 -16.10
N ILE A 215 -8.73 -3.91 -16.21
CA ILE A 215 -8.91 -5.19 -15.52
C ILE A 215 -8.69 -6.27 -16.59
N THR A 216 -7.72 -7.15 -16.35
CA THR A 216 -7.45 -8.24 -17.29
C THR A 216 -8.65 -9.18 -17.36
N ASP A 217 -9.12 -9.46 -18.56
CA ASP A 217 -10.15 -10.48 -18.78
C ASP A 217 -9.54 -11.86 -18.48
N PRO A 218 -10.03 -12.61 -17.48
CA PRO A 218 -9.48 -13.93 -17.16
C PRO A 218 -9.69 -14.96 -18.27
N LEU A 219 -10.66 -14.73 -19.18
CA LEU A 219 -10.92 -15.59 -20.32
C LEU A 219 -10.06 -15.21 -21.54
N ASN A 220 -9.57 -13.97 -21.61
CA ASN A 220 -8.73 -13.45 -22.69
C ASN A 220 -7.58 -12.59 -22.12
N PRO A 221 -6.57 -13.21 -21.48
CA PRO A 221 -5.52 -12.46 -20.77
C PRO A 221 -4.63 -11.60 -21.68
N SER A 222 -4.72 -11.77 -22.99
CA SER A 222 -3.94 -11.03 -24.01
C SER A 222 -4.71 -9.86 -24.64
N SER A 223 -5.93 -9.57 -24.22
CA SER A 223 -6.77 -8.47 -24.74
C SER A 223 -6.55 -7.15 -24.00
#